data_b26016a9a921de591bf87dddd88319b6
#
_entry.id   b26016a9a921de591bf87dddd88319b6
#
_cell.length_a   1.000
_cell.length_b   1.000
_cell.length_c   1.000
_cell.angle_alpha   90.00
_cell.angle_beta   90.00
_cell.angle_gamma   90.00
#
_symmetry.space_group_name_H-M   'P 1'
#
loop_
_entity.id
_entity.type
_entity.pdbx_description
1 polymer ?
#
loop_
_entity_poly.entity_id
_entity_poly.type
_entity_poly.pdbx_seq_one_letter_code
_entity_poly.pdbx_strand_id
1 'polypeptide(L)'
;MESPNSAIQLRDARPQEFKEVSSLLVAAFQEYAKYMPANMWNAYRNDIKDIPSRILDSELIIADVSDHITGTVTFYPKGSNDGWPEGWAGIRLLGVHPDFRGQGIGRALMEECIRRCQKLGIITIGLHTSVLMKVARVMYEDLGFKRAPEFDIHVVPGNIVLAYRLDL
;
A
#
# COMPACT_ATOMS: atom_id res chain seq x y z
N MET A 1 -14.39 -30.56 -9.41
CA MET A 1 -13.97 -29.50 -10.36
C MET A 1 -13.28 -28.44 -9.56
N GLU A 2 -11.98 -28.40 -9.64
CA GLU A 2 -11.24 -27.26 -9.12
C GLU A 2 -11.59 -26.05 -9.98
N SER A 3 -12.09 -24.97 -9.34
CA SER A 3 -12.25 -23.69 -9.99
C SER A 3 -10.91 -23.30 -10.59
N PRO A 4 -10.82 -22.80 -11.83
CA PRO A 4 -9.56 -22.32 -12.36
C PRO A 4 -9.04 -21.26 -11.39
N ASN A 5 -7.84 -21.46 -10.89
CA ASN A 5 -7.14 -20.49 -10.07
C ASN A 5 -7.01 -19.25 -10.93
N SER A 6 -7.95 -18.30 -10.75
CA SER A 6 -7.99 -17.09 -11.55
C SER A 6 -6.70 -16.33 -11.28
N ALA A 7 -5.85 -16.21 -12.30
CA ALA A 7 -4.56 -15.54 -12.19
C ALA A 7 -4.77 -14.07 -11.75
N ILE A 8 -3.97 -13.62 -10.79
CA ILE A 8 -3.93 -12.22 -10.38
C ILE A 8 -3.31 -11.42 -11.53
N GLN A 9 -4.04 -10.48 -12.08
CA GLN A 9 -3.54 -9.53 -13.08
C GLN A 9 -3.18 -8.22 -12.39
N LEU A 10 -1.95 -7.77 -12.58
CA LEU A 10 -1.45 -6.52 -12.02
C LEU A 10 -1.32 -5.48 -13.14
N ARG A 11 -1.94 -4.33 -12.94
CA ARG A 11 -1.95 -3.24 -13.93
C ARG A 11 -2.22 -1.90 -13.26
N ASP A 12 -1.97 -0.82 -13.98
CA ASP A 12 -2.38 0.50 -13.52
C ASP A 12 -3.90 0.65 -13.55
N ALA A 13 -4.43 1.36 -12.55
CA ALA A 13 -5.83 1.70 -12.50
C ALA A 13 -6.16 2.74 -13.58
N ARG A 14 -7.33 2.60 -14.20
CA ARG A 14 -7.87 3.59 -15.13
C ARG A 14 -8.63 4.68 -14.36
N PRO A 15 -8.71 5.91 -14.86
CA PRO A 15 -9.42 6.99 -14.16
C PRO A 15 -10.87 6.66 -13.77
N GLN A 16 -11.60 5.93 -14.60
CA GLN A 16 -12.97 5.49 -14.33
C GLN A 16 -13.08 4.48 -13.19
N GLU A 17 -11.97 3.85 -12.79
CA GLU A 17 -11.90 2.88 -11.69
C GLU A 17 -11.57 3.52 -10.33
N PHE A 18 -11.19 4.79 -10.30
CA PHE A 18 -10.75 5.46 -9.07
C PHE A 18 -11.79 5.44 -7.95
N LYS A 19 -13.08 5.54 -8.30
CA LYS A 19 -14.16 5.45 -7.31
C LYS A 19 -14.22 4.06 -6.67
N GLU A 20 -14.06 3.01 -7.47
CA GLU A 20 -14.04 1.62 -6.99
C GLU A 20 -12.81 1.37 -6.11
N VAL A 21 -11.64 1.84 -6.53
CA VAL A 21 -10.41 1.75 -5.74
C VAL A 21 -10.54 2.50 -4.42
N SER A 22 -11.13 3.71 -4.41
CA SER A 22 -11.40 4.45 -3.18
C SER A 22 -12.28 3.65 -2.22
N SER A 23 -13.33 3.03 -2.72
CA SER A 23 -14.24 2.19 -1.91
C SER A 23 -13.53 0.95 -1.36
N LEU A 24 -12.68 0.32 -2.16
CA LEU A 24 -11.85 -0.80 -1.74
C LEU A 24 -10.90 -0.40 -0.60
N LEU A 25 -10.23 0.73 -0.73
CA LEU A 25 -9.31 1.24 0.31
C LEU A 25 -10.05 1.51 1.62
N VAL A 26 -11.22 2.13 1.56
CA VAL A 26 -12.04 2.34 2.77
C VAL A 26 -12.40 1.00 3.40
N ALA A 27 -12.84 0.02 2.63
CA ALA A 27 -13.18 -1.32 3.12
C ALA A 27 -11.97 -2.02 3.75
N ALA A 28 -10.80 -1.90 3.11
CA ALA A 28 -9.55 -2.52 3.58
C ALA A 28 -9.06 -1.96 4.93
N PHE A 29 -9.28 -0.66 5.18
CA PHE A 29 -8.80 0.02 6.39
C PHE A 29 -9.88 0.24 7.46
N GLN A 30 -11.15 -0.05 7.17
CA GLN A 30 -12.28 0.17 8.09
C GLN A 30 -12.11 -0.53 9.45
N GLU A 31 -11.46 -1.66 9.50
CA GLU A 31 -11.22 -2.41 10.74
C GLU A 31 -10.37 -1.64 11.76
N TYR A 32 -9.57 -0.66 11.32
CA TYR A 32 -8.73 0.16 12.17
C TYR A 32 -9.46 1.36 12.77
N ALA A 33 -10.66 1.68 12.28
CA ALA A 33 -11.46 2.81 12.78
C ALA A 33 -11.74 2.73 14.28
N LYS A 34 -11.93 1.52 14.82
CA LYS A 34 -12.17 1.28 16.24
C LYS A 34 -10.99 1.62 17.16
N TYR A 35 -9.79 1.78 16.62
CA TYR A 35 -8.57 2.09 17.37
C TYR A 35 -8.21 3.57 17.38
N MET A 36 -9.03 4.42 16.80
CA MET A 36 -8.78 5.86 16.71
C MET A 36 -10.06 6.67 16.96
N PRO A 37 -9.94 7.93 17.38
CA PRO A 37 -11.09 8.84 17.50
C PRO A 37 -11.79 9.02 16.14
N ALA A 38 -13.12 9.24 16.18
CA ALA A 38 -13.94 9.36 14.96
C ALA A 38 -13.47 10.47 14.02
N ASN A 39 -13.01 11.61 14.56
CA ASN A 39 -12.48 12.71 13.76
C ASN A 39 -11.16 12.33 13.05
N MET A 40 -10.31 11.54 13.69
CA MET A 40 -9.08 11.04 13.05
C MET A 40 -9.40 10.03 11.95
N TRP A 41 -10.33 9.11 12.19
CA TRP A 41 -10.78 8.18 11.17
C TRP A 41 -11.38 8.91 9.97
N ASN A 42 -12.24 9.91 10.19
CA ASN A 42 -12.83 10.68 9.12
C ASN A 42 -11.78 11.41 8.28
N ALA A 43 -10.79 12.02 8.91
CA ALA A 43 -9.68 12.68 8.22
C ALA A 43 -8.86 11.67 7.40
N TYR A 44 -8.51 10.53 7.99
CA TYR A 44 -7.77 9.46 7.33
C TYR A 44 -8.55 8.87 6.15
N ARG A 45 -9.84 8.60 6.35
CA ARG A 45 -10.74 8.11 5.29
C ARG A 45 -10.82 9.08 4.12
N ASN A 46 -10.87 10.38 4.36
CA ASN A 46 -10.88 11.39 3.31
C ASN A 46 -9.54 11.41 2.55
N ASP A 47 -8.42 11.28 3.26
CA ASP A 47 -7.10 11.20 2.65
C ASP A 47 -6.96 9.96 1.75
N ILE A 48 -7.32 8.77 2.22
CA ILE A 48 -7.22 7.55 1.43
C ILE A 48 -8.15 7.53 0.21
N LYS A 49 -9.25 8.29 0.23
CA LYS A 49 -10.16 8.46 -0.92
C LYS A 49 -9.67 9.44 -1.97
N ASP A 50 -8.73 10.32 -1.62
CA ASP A 50 -8.24 11.38 -2.51
C ASP A 50 -7.19 10.86 -3.50
N ILE A 51 -7.62 10.00 -4.41
CA ILE A 51 -6.79 9.47 -5.48
C ILE A 51 -6.32 10.57 -6.44
N PRO A 52 -7.18 11.55 -6.87
CA PRO A 52 -6.75 12.57 -7.81
C PRO A 52 -5.53 13.36 -7.36
N SER A 53 -5.40 13.68 -6.08
CA SER A 53 -4.22 14.39 -5.56
C SER A 53 -2.97 13.51 -5.56
N ARG A 54 -3.10 12.20 -5.28
CA ARG A 54 -1.97 11.28 -5.23
C ARG A 54 -1.43 10.90 -6.60
N ILE A 55 -2.31 10.77 -7.60
CA ILE A 55 -1.94 10.24 -8.93
C ILE A 55 -1.01 11.19 -9.71
N LEU A 56 -0.85 12.45 -9.27
CA LEU A 56 -0.01 13.43 -9.96
C LEU A 56 1.47 13.04 -9.97
N ASP A 57 1.93 12.30 -8.95
CA ASP A 57 3.34 11.91 -8.75
C ASP A 57 3.51 10.45 -8.36
N SER A 58 2.47 9.65 -8.58
CA SER A 58 2.45 8.22 -8.25
C SER A 58 1.79 7.39 -9.33
N GLU A 59 1.97 6.08 -9.21
CA GLU A 59 1.31 5.06 -10.01
C GLU A 59 0.35 4.28 -9.11
N LEU A 60 -0.92 4.24 -9.49
CA LEU A 60 -1.94 3.48 -8.77
C LEU A 60 -2.06 2.10 -9.42
N ILE A 61 -1.50 1.09 -8.75
CA ILE A 61 -1.50 -0.29 -9.23
C ILE A 61 -2.68 -1.03 -8.61
N ILE A 62 -3.38 -1.81 -9.41
CA ILE A 62 -4.47 -2.68 -8.95
C ILE A 62 -4.18 -4.15 -9.23
N ALA A 63 -4.75 -4.99 -8.40
CA ALA A 63 -4.85 -6.42 -8.60
C ALA A 63 -6.27 -6.76 -9.05
N ASP A 64 -6.38 -7.30 -10.24
CA ASP A 64 -7.61 -7.74 -10.86
C ASP A 64 -7.68 -9.27 -10.84
N VAL A 65 -8.76 -9.82 -10.34
CA VAL A 65 -9.04 -11.26 -10.34
C VAL A 65 -10.42 -11.47 -10.90
N SER A 66 -10.52 -12.11 -12.05
CA SER A 66 -11.80 -12.36 -12.75
C SER A 66 -12.65 -11.10 -12.94
N ASP A 67 -12.05 -10.04 -13.46
CA ASP A 67 -12.66 -8.73 -13.70
C ASP A 67 -13.16 -8.02 -12.42
N HIS A 68 -12.58 -8.34 -11.27
CA HIS A 68 -12.85 -7.69 -9.99
C HIS A 68 -11.56 -7.08 -9.44
N ILE A 69 -11.60 -5.81 -9.07
CA ILE A 69 -10.51 -5.15 -8.37
C ILE A 69 -10.50 -5.64 -6.92
N THR A 70 -9.47 -6.41 -6.58
CA THR A 70 -9.37 -7.11 -5.30
C THR A 70 -8.33 -6.52 -4.36
N GLY A 71 -7.41 -5.72 -4.89
CA GLY A 71 -6.38 -5.04 -4.13
C GLY A 71 -5.78 -3.88 -4.89
N THR A 72 -5.05 -3.02 -4.18
CA THR A 72 -4.38 -1.85 -4.73
C THR A 72 -3.17 -1.46 -3.90
N VAL A 73 -2.25 -0.75 -4.54
CA VAL A 73 -1.10 -0.10 -3.89
C VAL A 73 -0.77 1.19 -4.64
N THR A 74 -0.34 2.21 -3.91
CA THR A 74 0.17 3.44 -4.51
C THR A 74 1.70 3.41 -4.49
N PHE A 75 2.31 3.46 -5.66
CA PHE A 75 3.74 3.42 -5.87
C PHE A 75 4.26 4.80 -6.28
N TYR A 76 5.26 5.30 -5.56
CA TYR A 76 5.89 6.59 -5.81
C TYR A 76 7.33 6.36 -6.31
N PRO A 77 7.59 6.40 -7.61
CA PRO A 77 8.93 6.14 -8.17
C PRO A 77 9.98 7.18 -7.76
N LYS A 78 9.55 8.37 -7.35
CA LYS A 78 10.42 9.46 -6.87
C LYS A 78 10.27 9.71 -5.36
N GLY A 79 9.83 8.70 -4.61
CA GLY A 79 9.46 8.85 -3.21
C GLY A 79 8.13 9.57 -3.05
N SER A 80 7.57 9.44 -1.85
CA SER A 80 6.41 10.21 -1.41
C SER A 80 6.88 11.37 -0.52
N ASN A 81 5.93 12.23 -0.07
CA ASN A 81 6.24 13.30 0.90
C ASN A 81 6.48 12.79 2.33
N ASP A 82 6.92 11.54 2.48
CA ASP A 82 7.12 10.89 3.78
C ASP A 82 8.55 11.04 4.32
N GLY A 83 9.36 11.91 3.72
CA GLY A 83 10.71 12.21 4.20
C GLY A 83 11.79 11.23 3.76
N TRP A 84 11.54 10.42 2.73
CA TRP A 84 12.55 9.51 2.19
C TRP A 84 13.71 10.26 1.54
N PRO A 85 14.94 9.72 1.61
CA PRO A 85 16.08 10.27 0.88
C PRO A 85 15.82 10.34 -0.64
N GLU A 86 16.48 11.28 -1.29
CA GLU A 86 16.43 11.38 -2.75
C GLU A 86 16.88 10.07 -3.42
N GLY A 87 16.17 9.68 -4.45
CA GLY A 87 16.45 8.44 -5.19
C GLY A 87 15.76 7.18 -4.65
N TRP A 88 15.11 7.26 -3.48
CA TRP A 88 14.28 6.17 -2.99
C TRP A 88 12.90 6.19 -3.65
N ALA A 89 12.33 5.01 -3.86
CA ALA A 89 10.89 4.89 -4.11
C ALA A 89 10.13 4.84 -2.77
N GLY A 90 8.87 5.20 -2.82
CA GLY A 90 7.93 5.06 -1.71
C GLY A 90 6.73 4.19 -2.07
N ILE A 91 6.16 3.53 -1.08
CA ILE A 91 4.93 2.75 -1.21
C ILE A 91 3.95 3.22 -0.15
N ARG A 92 2.70 3.47 -0.55
CA ARG A 92 1.62 3.83 0.36
C ARG A 92 0.34 3.07 0.04
N LEU A 93 -0.52 2.93 1.04
CA LEU A 93 -1.89 2.46 0.90
C LEU A 93 -2.01 1.12 0.16
N LEU A 94 -1.21 0.14 0.59
CA LEU A 94 -1.44 -1.24 0.20
C LEU A 94 -2.73 -1.73 0.88
N GLY A 95 -3.73 -2.03 0.10
CA GLY A 95 -5.02 -2.53 0.58
C GLY A 95 -5.51 -3.72 -0.23
N VAL A 96 -6.04 -4.71 0.47
CA VAL A 96 -6.72 -5.87 -0.14
C VAL A 96 -8.13 -5.90 0.42
N HIS A 97 -9.11 -6.04 -0.48
CA HIS A 97 -10.51 -6.16 -0.07
C HIS A 97 -10.66 -7.31 0.93
N PRO A 98 -11.38 -7.14 2.05
CA PRO A 98 -11.49 -8.15 3.10
C PRO A 98 -11.87 -9.55 2.61
N ASP A 99 -12.77 -9.64 1.62
CA ASP A 99 -13.25 -10.91 1.07
C ASP A 99 -12.20 -11.66 0.24
N PHE A 100 -11.10 -11.00 -0.13
CA PHE A 100 -10.05 -11.56 -0.97
C PHE A 100 -8.71 -11.73 -0.23
N ARG A 101 -8.69 -11.55 1.08
CA ARG A 101 -7.48 -11.73 1.91
C ARG A 101 -7.04 -13.19 1.95
N GLY A 102 -5.75 -13.40 2.22
CA GLY A 102 -5.17 -14.74 2.31
C GLY A 102 -4.94 -15.45 0.97
N GLN A 103 -5.04 -14.74 -0.15
CA GLN A 103 -4.87 -15.28 -1.51
C GLN A 103 -3.60 -14.80 -2.21
N GLY A 104 -2.67 -14.17 -1.48
CA GLY A 104 -1.41 -13.70 -2.03
C GLY A 104 -1.47 -12.36 -2.79
N ILE A 105 -2.61 -11.66 -2.77
CA ILE A 105 -2.80 -10.42 -3.54
C ILE A 105 -1.89 -9.30 -3.04
N GLY A 106 -1.79 -9.09 -1.72
CA GLY A 106 -0.92 -8.09 -1.14
C GLY A 106 0.55 -8.32 -1.50
N ARG A 107 0.99 -9.57 -1.43
CA ARG A 107 2.35 -9.97 -1.83
C ARG A 107 2.60 -9.69 -3.31
N ALA A 108 1.68 -10.06 -4.18
CA ALA A 108 1.80 -9.83 -5.62
C ALA A 108 1.93 -8.33 -5.95
N LEU A 109 1.14 -7.46 -5.28
CA LEU A 109 1.24 -6.01 -5.43
C LEU A 109 2.60 -5.46 -4.98
N MET A 110 3.14 -5.96 -3.88
CA MET A 110 4.47 -5.57 -3.40
C MET A 110 5.58 -6.02 -4.34
N GLU A 111 5.51 -7.24 -4.84
CA GLU A 111 6.45 -7.78 -5.83
C GLU A 111 6.42 -6.98 -7.13
N GLU A 112 5.26 -6.50 -7.56
CA GLU A 112 5.13 -5.60 -8.71
C GLU A 112 5.84 -4.25 -8.47
N CYS A 113 5.71 -3.67 -7.29
CA CYS A 113 6.44 -2.45 -6.93
C CYS A 113 7.96 -2.68 -6.97
N ILE A 114 8.43 -3.81 -6.45
CA ILE A 114 9.85 -4.20 -6.50
C ILE A 114 10.32 -4.34 -7.94
N ARG A 115 9.55 -5.02 -8.79
CA ARG A 115 9.84 -5.17 -10.22
C ARG A 115 9.93 -3.82 -10.94
N ARG A 116 9.04 -2.89 -10.64
CA ARG A 116 9.09 -1.53 -11.21
C ARG A 116 10.34 -0.76 -10.77
N CYS A 117 10.72 -0.88 -9.51
CA CYS A 117 11.98 -0.30 -9.04
C CYS A 117 13.19 -0.85 -9.79
N GLN A 118 13.28 -2.17 -9.95
CA GLN A 118 14.37 -2.81 -10.68
C GLN A 118 14.44 -2.32 -12.13
N LYS A 119 13.30 -2.21 -12.80
CA LYS A 119 13.20 -1.70 -14.16
C LYS A 119 13.65 -0.23 -14.28
N LEU A 120 13.40 0.58 -13.25
CA LEU A 120 13.76 2.00 -13.22
C LEU A 120 15.17 2.25 -12.66
N GLY A 121 15.89 1.21 -12.21
CA GLY A 121 17.21 1.35 -11.57
C GLY A 121 17.15 1.95 -10.16
N ILE A 122 16.00 1.88 -9.50
CA ILE A 122 15.83 2.33 -8.11
C ILE A 122 16.29 1.20 -7.19
N ILE A 123 17.16 1.54 -6.23
CA ILE A 123 17.84 0.56 -5.39
C ILE A 123 17.32 0.49 -3.95
N THR A 124 16.44 1.40 -3.56
CA THR A 124 15.86 1.41 -2.21
C THR A 124 14.40 1.82 -2.23
N ILE A 125 13.59 1.08 -1.51
CA ILE A 125 12.15 1.34 -1.33
C ILE A 125 11.88 1.59 0.15
N GLY A 126 11.13 2.65 0.45
CA GLY A 126 10.63 2.94 1.79
C GLY A 126 9.11 2.76 1.89
N LEU A 127 8.65 2.35 3.04
CA LEU A 127 7.22 2.32 3.39
C LEU A 127 7.03 2.60 4.88
N HIS A 128 5.83 3.08 5.21
CA HIS A 128 5.39 3.24 6.59
C HIS A 128 4.20 2.32 6.87
N THR A 129 4.12 1.81 8.10
CA THR A 129 3.03 0.95 8.54
C THR A 129 2.72 1.19 10.02
N SER A 130 1.58 0.70 10.48
CA SER A 130 1.17 0.78 11.88
C SER A 130 1.58 -0.49 12.64
N VAL A 131 1.80 -0.35 13.95
CA VAL A 131 1.98 -1.49 14.87
C VAL A 131 0.78 -2.45 14.84
N LEU A 132 -0.41 -1.96 14.47
CA LEU A 132 -1.64 -2.75 14.37
C LEU A 132 -1.68 -3.66 13.13
N MET A 133 -0.91 -3.34 12.10
CA MET A 133 -0.91 -4.06 10.82
C MET A 133 0.06 -5.25 10.85
N LYS A 134 -0.18 -6.20 11.76
CA LYS A 134 0.73 -7.32 12.01
C LYS A 134 0.93 -8.23 10.81
N VAL A 135 -0.13 -8.55 10.07
CA VAL A 135 -0.07 -9.42 8.89
C VAL A 135 0.77 -8.76 7.79
N ALA A 136 0.54 -7.48 7.53
CA ALA A 136 1.32 -6.73 6.55
C ALA A 136 2.80 -6.66 6.93
N ARG A 137 3.11 -6.43 8.21
CA ARG A 137 4.49 -6.36 8.69
C ARG A 137 5.23 -7.67 8.49
N VAL A 138 4.62 -8.81 8.81
CA VAL A 138 5.22 -10.14 8.56
C VAL A 138 5.51 -10.31 7.07
N MET A 139 4.59 -9.94 6.21
CA MET A 139 4.79 -10.00 4.75
C MET A 139 5.94 -9.10 4.28
N TYR A 140 6.05 -7.88 4.79
CA TYR A 140 7.17 -6.99 4.45
C TYR A 140 8.52 -7.59 4.88
N GLU A 141 8.60 -8.13 6.08
CA GLU A 141 9.80 -8.78 6.60
C GLU A 141 10.17 -10.03 5.77
N ASP A 142 9.18 -10.83 5.36
CA ASP A 142 9.38 -11.98 4.47
C ASP A 142 9.86 -11.57 3.07
N LEU A 143 9.50 -10.39 2.59
CA LEU A 143 9.99 -9.82 1.34
C LEU A 143 11.39 -9.21 1.45
N GLY A 144 11.96 -9.15 2.66
CA GLY A 144 13.29 -8.63 2.93
C GLY A 144 13.32 -7.19 3.42
N PHE A 145 12.18 -6.55 3.66
CA PHE A 145 12.14 -5.23 4.29
C PHE A 145 12.64 -5.31 5.71
N LYS A 146 13.42 -4.31 6.10
CA LYS A 146 13.97 -4.16 7.44
C LYS A 146 13.47 -2.88 8.09
N ARG A 147 13.37 -2.90 9.41
CA ARG A 147 13.07 -1.69 10.17
C ARG A 147 14.09 -0.59 9.88
N ALA A 148 13.59 0.62 9.71
CA ALA A 148 14.39 1.83 9.53
C ALA A 148 13.91 2.90 10.53
N PRO A 149 14.21 2.72 11.84
CA PRO A 149 13.64 3.56 12.91
C PRO A 149 13.97 5.05 12.77
N GLU A 150 15.05 5.39 12.08
CA GLU A 150 15.45 6.77 11.77
C GLU A 150 14.42 7.51 10.91
N PHE A 151 13.53 6.79 10.24
CA PHE A 151 12.45 7.35 9.43
C PHE A 151 11.06 7.15 10.05
N ASP A 152 10.97 6.68 11.29
CA ASP A 152 9.69 6.58 12.00
C ASP A 152 9.03 7.95 12.11
N ILE A 153 7.69 7.99 11.98
CA ILE A 153 6.91 9.22 12.11
C ILE A 153 6.23 9.22 13.48
N HIS A 154 6.50 10.25 14.26
CA HIS A 154 5.90 10.47 15.57
C HIS A 154 4.75 11.49 15.42
N VAL A 155 3.51 11.00 15.28
CA VAL A 155 2.32 11.85 15.01
C VAL A 155 1.86 12.56 16.28
N VAL A 156 1.77 11.80 17.38
CA VAL A 156 1.42 12.29 18.73
C VAL A 156 2.19 11.46 19.75
N PRO A 157 2.38 11.93 21.00
CA PRO A 157 3.03 11.13 22.03
C PRO A 157 2.43 9.73 22.15
N GLY A 158 3.26 8.69 21.97
CA GLY A 158 2.84 7.29 22.06
C GLY A 158 2.25 6.69 20.77
N ASN A 159 2.11 7.46 19.69
CA ASN A 159 1.65 6.96 18.41
C ASN A 159 2.74 7.08 17.35
N ILE A 160 3.37 5.96 17.01
CA ILE A 160 4.49 5.87 16.09
C ILE A 160 4.05 5.12 14.83
N VAL A 161 4.32 5.73 13.67
CA VAL A 161 4.20 5.07 12.38
C VAL A 161 5.57 4.49 12.03
N LEU A 162 5.63 3.18 11.89
CA LEU A 162 6.87 2.43 11.73
C LEU A 162 7.38 2.49 10.31
N ALA A 163 8.65 2.83 10.15
CA ALA A 163 9.33 2.82 8.85
C ALA A 163 10.05 1.50 8.57
N TYR A 164 9.95 1.06 7.33
CA TYR A 164 10.66 -0.09 6.77
C TYR A 164 11.35 0.31 5.46
N ARG A 165 12.46 -0.34 5.16
CA ARG A 165 13.20 -0.16 3.91
C ARG A 165 13.56 -1.50 3.29
N LEU A 166 13.63 -1.54 1.98
CA LEU A 166 14.19 -2.66 1.21
C LEU A 166 15.29 -2.12 0.31
N ASP A 167 16.48 -2.65 0.44
CA ASP A 167 17.59 -2.41 -0.47
C ASP A 167 17.61 -3.54 -1.52
N LEU A 168 17.55 -3.16 -2.79
CA LEU A 168 17.44 -4.06 -3.94
C LEU A 168 18.80 -4.42 -4.53
#